data_e393ae9ca6c3706cd9099dc06e0a5bcb
#
_entry.id   e393ae9ca6c3706cd9099dc06e0a5bcb
#
_cell.length_a   1.000
_cell.length_b   1.000
_cell.length_c   1.000
_cell.angle_alpha   90.00
_cell.angle_beta   90.00
_cell.angle_gamma   90.00
#
_symmetry.space_group_name_H-M   'P 1'
#
loop_
_entity.id
_entity.type
_entity.pdbx_description
1 polymer ?
#
loop_
_entity_poly.entity_id
_entity_poly.type
_entity_poly.pdbx_seq_one_letter_code
_entity_poly.pdbx_strand_id
1 'polypeptide(L)'
;MTTHHSAETASTPHPHGFATKPRAMTSERTRIKICGLTREQDVDAAVAAGADAVGFVLYAPSPRAVTPERAAQLARRLPPFVTPVLLFVNESATNIAAASAMVAGAIVQFHGDETPADCLLATGHGLRPFLRA
;
A
#
# COMPACT_ATOMS: atom_id res chain seq x y z
N MET A 1 12.90 -44.78 -71.85
CA MET A 1 11.68 -44.11 -71.37
C MET A 1 11.69 -44.14 -69.85
N THR A 2 12.02 -43.05 -69.28
CA THR A 2 12.45 -42.96 -67.92
C THR A 2 11.32 -42.33 -67.11
N THR A 3 10.82 -43.04 -66.08
CA THR A 3 9.83 -42.54 -65.13
C THR A 3 10.54 -42.05 -63.90
N HIS A 4 10.48 -40.74 -63.62
CA HIS A 4 10.97 -40.15 -62.41
C HIS A 4 9.92 -40.23 -61.29
N HIS A 5 10.31 -40.89 -60.23
CA HIS A 5 9.53 -40.90 -59.01
C HIS A 5 10.03 -39.75 -58.14
N SER A 6 9.16 -38.78 -57.92
CA SER A 6 9.43 -37.69 -56.94
C SER A 6 9.00 -38.17 -55.57
N ALA A 7 9.94 -38.21 -54.63
CA ALA A 7 9.68 -38.50 -53.25
C ALA A 7 9.23 -37.22 -52.54
N GLU A 8 8.03 -37.26 -52.03
CA GLU A 8 7.43 -36.22 -51.22
C GLU A 8 7.93 -36.36 -49.78
N THR A 9 8.71 -35.41 -49.32
CA THR A 9 9.18 -35.37 -47.94
C THR A 9 8.10 -34.75 -47.05
N ALA A 10 7.45 -35.57 -46.26
CA ALA A 10 6.51 -35.12 -45.23
C ALA A 10 7.26 -34.35 -44.14
N SER A 11 6.95 -33.07 -44.02
CA SER A 11 7.40 -32.22 -42.93
C SER A 11 6.60 -32.52 -41.66
N THR A 12 7.25 -33.04 -40.64
CA THR A 12 6.66 -33.24 -39.32
C THR A 12 6.54 -31.90 -38.60
N PRO A 13 5.39 -31.53 -38.03
CA PRO A 13 5.27 -30.33 -37.26
C PRO A 13 5.96 -30.53 -35.90
N HIS A 14 6.90 -29.65 -35.60
CA HIS A 14 7.51 -29.55 -34.29
C HIS A 14 6.47 -29.06 -33.28
N PRO A 15 6.29 -29.71 -32.12
CA PRO A 15 5.46 -29.16 -31.05
C PRO A 15 6.17 -27.97 -30.45
N HIS A 16 5.63 -26.79 -30.68
CA HIS A 16 6.02 -25.64 -29.93
C HIS A 16 5.59 -25.83 -28.47
N GLY A 17 6.47 -26.43 -27.68
CA GLY A 17 6.30 -26.47 -26.26
C GLY A 17 6.43 -25.04 -25.74
N PHE A 18 5.32 -24.46 -25.29
CA PHE A 18 5.35 -23.29 -24.45
C PHE A 18 6.06 -23.69 -23.13
N ALA A 19 7.34 -23.43 -23.05
CA ALA A 19 8.04 -23.47 -21.79
C ALA A 19 7.46 -22.33 -20.94
N THR A 20 6.54 -22.67 -20.02
CA THR A 20 6.16 -21.78 -18.95
C THR A 20 7.40 -21.51 -18.15
N LYS A 21 7.96 -20.28 -18.26
CA LYS A 21 9.01 -19.83 -17.34
C LYS A 21 8.48 -20.05 -15.94
N PRO A 22 9.24 -20.69 -15.03
CA PRO A 22 8.85 -20.77 -13.64
C PRO A 22 8.66 -19.33 -13.19
N ARG A 23 7.46 -19.01 -12.69
CA ARG A 23 7.17 -17.73 -12.05
C ARG A 23 8.24 -17.57 -10.98
N ALA A 24 9.15 -16.61 -11.19
CA ALA A 24 10.13 -16.27 -10.17
C ALA A 24 9.31 -16.02 -8.91
N MET A 25 9.56 -16.83 -7.86
CA MET A 25 9.03 -16.57 -6.54
C MET A 25 9.67 -15.24 -6.14
N THR A 26 8.95 -14.13 -6.37
CA THR A 26 9.31 -12.86 -5.78
C THR A 26 9.25 -13.10 -4.29
N SER A 27 10.40 -13.09 -3.64
CA SER A 27 10.49 -13.08 -2.18
C SER A 27 9.76 -11.82 -1.74
N GLU A 28 8.46 -11.96 -1.41
CA GLU A 28 7.68 -10.87 -0.88
C GLU A 28 8.18 -10.60 0.53
N ARG A 29 8.95 -9.54 0.67
CA ARG A 29 9.42 -9.08 1.97
C ARG A 29 8.22 -8.63 2.81
N THR A 30 8.17 -9.03 4.07
CA THR A 30 7.22 -8.48 5.04
C THR A 30 7.43 -6.96 5.15
N ARG A 31 6.35 -6.20 4.96
CA ARG A 31 6.34 -4.76 5.16
C ARG A 31 6.04 -4.44 6.62
N ILE A 32 6.71 -3.42 7.13
CA ILE A 32 6.66 -3.06 8.55
C ILE A 32 6.08 -1.65 8.68
N LYS A 33 5.02 -1.53 9.46
CA LYS A 33 4.44 -0.24 9.87
C LYS A 33 4.65 -0.03 11.36
N ILE A 34 5.24 1.10 11.73
CA ILE A 34 5.38 1.54 13.12
C ILE A 34 4.28 2.56 13.40
N CYS A 35 3.42 2.26 14.36
CA CYS A 35 2.20 3.03 14.61
C CYS A 35 2.22 3.82 15.91
N GLY A 36 1.62 5.01 15.88
CA GLY A 36 1.37 5.82 17.07
C GLY A 36 2.57 6.68 17.49
N LEU A 37 3.34 7.17 16.54
CA LEU A 37 4.45 8.07 16.81
C LEU A 37 3.95 9.49 17.03
N THR A 38 4.57 10.17 18.00
CA THR A 38 4.18 11.53 18.44
C THR A 38 5.35 12.52 18.45
N ARG A 39 6.58 12.02 18.29
CA ARG A 39 7.81 12.81 18.40
C ARG A 39 8.70 12.63 17.18
N GLU A 40 9.43 13.68 16.84
CA GLU A 40 10.35 13.71 15.69
C GLU A 40 11.42 12.62 15.78
N GLN A 41 12.05 12.48 16.93
CA GLN A 41 13.11 11.49 17.13
C GLN A 41 12.64 10.05 16.95
N ASP A 42 11.38 9.77 17.26
CA ASP A 42 10.81 8.43 17.07
C ASP A 42 10.50 8.16 15.61
N VAL A 43 10.05 9.17 14.87
CA VAL A 43 9.88 9.10 13.41
C VAL A 43 11.23 8.83 12.74
N ASP A 44 12.25 9.58 13.11
CA ASP A 44 13.61 9.41 12.55
C ASP A 44 14.16 8.01 12.87
N ALA A 45 13.95 7.52 14.10
CA ALA A 45 14.39 6.18 14.49
C ALA A 45 13.65 5.07 13.72
N ALA A 46 12.34 5.21 13.52
CA ALA A 46 11.57 4.25 12.73
C ALA A 46 12.04 4.19 11.28
N VAL A 47 12.31 5.35 10.67
CA VAL A 47 12.85 5.45 9.31
C VAL A 47 14.23 4.80 9.24
N ALA A 48 15.13 5.12 10.18
CA ALA A 48 16.48 4.55 10.23
C ALA A 48 16.47 3.03 10.44
N ALA A 49 15.47 2.50 11.15
CA ALA A 49 15.28 1.07 11.34
C ALA A 49 14.68 0.35 10.12
N GLY A 50 14.30 1.07 9.08
CA GLY A 50 13.78 0.50 7.83
C GLY A 50 12.27 0.29 7.79
N ALA A 51 11.50 1.06 8.56
CA ALA A 51 10.04 1.02 8.47
C ALA A 51 9.55 1.40 7.06
N ASP A 52 8.56 0.69 6.56
CA ASP A 52 7.91 0.98 5.27
C ASP A 52 6.79 2.01 5.41
N ALA A 53 6.21 2.11 6.60
CA ALA A 53 5.17 3.07 6.91
C ALA A 53 5.24 3.52 8.37
N VAL A 54 4.76 4.74 8.61
CA VAL A 54 4.67 5.35 9.93
C VAL A 54 3.25 5.81 10.18
N GLY A 55 2.66 5.38 11.29
CA GLY A 55 1.28 5.69 11.66
C GLY A 55 1.17 6.80 12.69
N PHE A 56 0.22 7.70 12.47
CA PHE A 56 -0.19 8.76 13.39
C PHE A 56 -1.64 8.55 13.80
N VAL A 57 -1.93 8.61 15.10
CA VAL A 57 -3.25 8.34 15.64
C VAL A 57 -4.04 9.64 15.77
N LEU A 58 -5.10 9.78 14.98
CA LEU A 58 -6.01 10.92 15.02
C LEU A 58 -7.31 10.53 15.75
N TYR A 59 -7.15 10.06 16.97
CA TYR A 59 -8.25 9.66 17.85
C TYR A 59 -7.98 10.21 19.26
N ALA A 60 -8.70 11.27 19.61
CA ALA A 60 -8.44 12.06 20.83
C ALA A 60 -8.34 11.25 22.15
N PRO A 61 -9.14 10.19 22.36
CA PRO A 61 -9.02 9.38 23.58
C PRO A 61 -7.71 8.57 23.70
N SER A 62 -6.95 8.42 22.61
CA SER A 62 -5.68 7.69 22.63
C SER A 62 -4.59 8.48 23.37
N PRO A 63 -3.78 7.86 24.22
CA PRO A 63 -2.60 8.51 24.80
C PRO A 63 -1.53 8.88 23.76
N ARG A 64 -1.63 8.32 22.54
CA ARG A 64 -0.76 8.62 21.41
C ARG A 64 -1.42 9.52 20.36
N ALA A 65 -2.52 10.18 20.75
CA ALA A 65 -3.24 11.07 19.85
C ALA A 65 -2.36 12.24 19.41
N VAL A 66 -2.46 12.58 18.14
CA VAL A 66 -1.91 13.82 17.56
C VAL A 66 -2.99 14.54 16.77
N THR A 67 -2.86 15.85 16.62
CA THR A 67 -3.73 16.63 15.73
C THR A 67 -3.34 16.41 14.27
N PRO A 68 -4.23 16.71 13.30
CA PRO A 68 -3.88 16.67 11.88
C PRO A 68 -2.65 17.54 11.54
N GLU A 69 -2.54 18.72 12.15
CA GLU A 69 -1.40 19.65 11.97
C GLU A 69 -0.11 19.01 12.48
N ARG A 70 -0.17 18.36 13.63
CA ARG A 70 0.99 17.66 14.20
C ARG A 70 1.39 16.47 13.34
N ALA A 71 0.44 15.69 12.89
CA ALA A 71 0.70 14.59 11.96
C ALA A 71 1.37 15.09 10.67
N ALA A 72 0.90 16.21 10.13
CA ALA A 72 1.52 16.83 8.95
C ALA A 72 2.96 17.29 9.21
N GLN A 73 3.25 17.85 10.39
CA GLN A 73 4.62 18.23 10.77
C GLN A 73 5.55 17.01 10.83
N LEU A 74 5.10 15.95 11.48
CA LEU A 74 5.88 14.71 11.63
C LEU A 74 6.08 14.02 10.28
N ALA A 75 5.04 13.98 9.45
CA ALA A 75 5.09 13.35 8.13
C ALA A 75 6.08 14.01 7.16
N ARG A 76 6.35 15.32 7.31
CA ARG A 76 7.38 16.02 6.51
C ARG A 76 8.79 15.47 6.69
N ARG A 77 9.04 14.70 7.73
CA ARG A 77 10.33 14.06 7.99
C ARG A 77 10.51 12.74 7.23
N LEU A 78 9.44 12.21 6.67
CA LEU A 78 9.48 10.92 5.98
C LEU A 78 10.18 11.06 4.62
N PRO A 79 11.18 10.22 4.33
CA PRO A 79 11.81 10.18 3.00
C PRO A 79 10.87 9.51 1.99
N PRO A 80 11.19 9.57 0.69
CA PRO A 80 10.52 8.79 -0.33
C PRO A 80 10.46 7.30 0.06
N PHE A 81 9.37 6.62 -0.32
CA PHE A 81 9.09 5.20 -0.03
C PHE A 81 8.76 4.86 1.43
N VAL A 82 8.68 5.83 2.33
CA VAL A 82 8.06 5.62 3.65
C VAL A 82 6.71 6.31 3.67
N THR A 83 5.66 5.51 3.83
CA THR A 83 4.27 5.96 3.69
C THR A 83 3.73 6.47 5.03
N PRO A 84 3.17 7.70 5.10
CA PRO A 84 2.40 8.13 6.26
C PRO A 84 1.04 7.43 6.28
N VAL A 85 0.61 7.02 7.48
CA VAL A 85 -0.69 6.40 7.70
C VAL A 85 -1.42 7.19 8.78
N LEU A 86 -2.65 7.64 8.48
CA LEU A 86 -3.51 8.34 9.42
C LEU A 86 -4.56 7.37 9.96
N LEU A 87 -4.53 7.10 11.25
CA LEU A 87 -5.43 6.17 11.92
C LEU A 87 -6.60 6.92 12.54
N PHE A 88 -7.80 6.48 12.22
CA PHE A 88 -9.06 7.01 12.73
C PHE A 88 -9.89 5.92 13.40
N VAL A 89 -10.74 6.34 14.34
CA VAL A 89 -11.72 5.50 15.01
C VAL A 89 -13.08 6.19 14.93
N ASN A 90 -13.99 5.64 14.15
CA ASN A 90 -15.36 6.13 13.96
C ASN A 90 -15.45 7.64 13.63
N GLU A 91 -14.50 8.15 12.85
CA GLU A 91 -14.42 9.56 12.48
C GLU A 91 -15.33 9.88 11.28
N SER A 92 -15.79 11.11 11.16
CA SER A 92 -16.58 11.56 10.02
C SER A 92 -15.76 11.58 8.72
N ALA A 93 -16.42 11.32 7.61
CA ALA A 93 -15.80 11.38 6.29
C ALA A 93 -15.21 12.78 6.00
N THR A 94 -15.87 13.83 6.45
CA THR A 94 -15.41 15.22 6.29
C THR A 94 -14.09 15.47 7.01
N ASN A 95 -13.98 15.04 8.27
CA ASN A 95 -12.75 15.20 9.05
C ASN A 95 -11.61 14.35 8.52
N ILE A 96 -11.90 13.12 8.08
CA ILE A 96 -10.92 12.25 7.43
C ILE A 96 -10.38 12.90 6.14
N ALA A 97 -11.26 13.45 5.31
CA ALA A 97 -10.87 14.14 4.09
C ALA A 97 -9.99 15.37 4.37
N ALA A 98 -10.37 16.19 5.36
CA ALA A 98 -9.63 17.38 5.75
C ALA A 98 -8.23 17.03 6.28
N ALA A 99 -8.12 16.06 7.18
CA ALA A 99 -6.84 15.60 7.71
C ALA A 99 -5.95 15.00 6.62
N SER A 100 -6.53 14.18 5.73
CA SER A 100 -5.80 13.56 4.63
C SER A 100 -5.27 14.58 3.62
N ALA A 101 -5.97 15.69 3.43
CA ALA A 101 -5.50 16.77 2.56
C ALA A 101 -4.24 17.47 3.10
N MET A 102 -3.99 17.40 4.40
CA MET A 102 -2.82 18.01 5.05
C MET A 102 -1.56 17.15 4.96
N VAL A 103 -1.71 15.86 4.66
CA VAL A 103 -0.60 14.89 4.65
C VAL A 103 -0.52 14.24 3.28
N ALA A 104 0.41 14.72 2.45
CA ALA A 104 0.58 14.20 1.08
C ALA A 104 0.93 12.70 1.09
N GLY A 105 0.26 11.93 0.24
CA GLY A 105 0.51 10.50 0.09
C GLY A 105 0.02 9.62 1.24
N ALA A 106 -0.79 10.17 2.16
CA ALA A 106 -1.26 9.41 3.31
C ALA A 106 -2.23 8.30 2.93
N ILE A 107 -2.06 7.16 3.58
CA ILE A 107 -3.04 6.07 3.64
C ILE A 107 -3.92 6.28 4.87
N VAL A 108 -5.22 6.06 4.73
CA VAL A 108 -6.18 6.07 5.85
C VAL A 108 -6.25 4.68 6.47
N GLN A 109 -6.18 4.59 7.79
CA GLN A 109 -6.44 3.35 8.52
C GLN A 109 -7.67 3.50 9.39
N PHE A 110 -8.63 2.60 9.20
CA PHE A 110 -9.83 2.49 10.05
C PHE A 110 -9.59 1.45 11.15
N HIS A 111 -9.84 1.85 12.38
CA HIS A 111 -9.57 1.00 13.56
C HIS A 111 -10.73 1.03 14.58
N GLY A 112 -11.91 1.37 14.14
CA GLY A 112 -13.16 1.36 14.92
C GLY A 112 -14.16 0.36 14.38
N ASP A 113 -15.43 0.72 14.44
CA ASP A 113 -16.56 -0.12 14.00
C ASP A 113 -17.03 0.21 12.57
N GLU A 114 -16.18 0.88 11.79
CA GLU A 114 -16.53 1.33 10.44
C GLU A 114 -16.91 0.15 9.55
N THR A 115 -18.04 0.29 8.87
CA THR A 115 -18.49 -0.67 7.85
C THR A 115 -17.70 -0.51 6.55
N PRO A 116 -17.70 -1.49 5.63
CA PRO A 116 -17.12 -1.30 4.30
C PRO A 116 -17.67 -0.08 3.56
N ALA A 117 -18.97 0.21 3.71
CA ALA A 117 -19.60 1.39 3.11
C ALA A 117 -19.06 2.70 3.69
N ASP A 118 -18.84 2.76 5.02
CA ASP A 118 -18.24 3.91 5.68
C ASP A 118 -16.82 4.15 5.18
N CYS A 119 -16.02 3.10 5.07
CA CYS A 119 -14.65 3.19 4.57
C CYS A 119 -14.60 3.71 3.13
N LEU A 120 -15.48 3.23 2.26
CA LEU A 120 -15.57 3.69 0.87
C LEU A 120 -16.01 5.15 0.80
N LEU A 121 -17.02 5.55 1.58
CA LEU A 121 -17.48 6.93 1.63
C LEU A 121 -16.36 7.89 2.08
N ALA A 122 -15.67 7.55 3.16
CA ALA A 122 -14.60 8.38 3.73
C ALA A 122 -13.37 8.50 2.83
N THR A 123 -13.17 7.55 1.91
CA THR A 123 -12.04 7.52 0.99
C THR A 123 -12.39 7.90 -0.45
N GLY A 124 -13.56 8.50 -0.66
CA GLY A 124 -14.00 8.90 -1.99
C GLY A 124 -14.19 7.70 -2.93
N HIS A 125 -14.91 6.69 -2.47
CA HIS A 125 -15.14 5.42 -3.19
C HIS A 125 -13.85 4.69 -3.61
N GLY A 126 -12.85 4.72 -2.73
CA GLY A 126 -11.60 4.02 -2.95
C GLY A 126 -10.56 4.80 -3.76
N LEU A 127 -10.79 6.07 -4.05
CA LEU A 127 -9.78 6.94 -4.68
C LEU A 127 -8.56 7.17 -3.78
N ARG A 128 -8.74 7.04 -2.46
CA ARG A 128 -7.64 7.05 -1.50
C ARG A 128 -7.40 5.63 -0.99
N PRO A 129 -6.15 5.16 -0.96
CA PRO A 129 -5.85 3.87 -0.37
C PRO A 129 -6.16 3.86 1.13
N PHE A 130 -6.68 2.74 1.62
CA PHE A 130 -6.98 2.60 3.04
C PHE A 130 -6.67 1.18 3.54
N LEU A 131 -6.51 1.09 4.85
CA LEU A 131 -6.38 -0.16 5.60
C LEU A 131 -7.58 -0.30 6.54
N ARG A 132 -8.06 -1.53 6.70
CA ARG A 132 -9.02 -1.88 7.75
C ARG A 132 -8.32 -2.84 8.73
N ALA A 133 -8.26 -2.48 10.01
CA ALA A 133 -7.60 -3.27 11.04
C ALA A 133 -8.53 -3.49 12.24
#